data_b3b17dbecd754d641a2fe99b43e722cf
#
_entry.id   b3b17dbecd754d641a2fe99b43e722cf
#
_cell.length_a   1.000
_cell.length_b   1.000
_cell.length_c   1.000
_cell.angle_alpha   90.00
_cell.angle_beta   90.00
_cell.angle_gamma   90.00
#
_symmetry.space_group_name_H-M   'P 1'
#
loop_
_entity.id
_entity.type
_entity.pdbx_description
1 polymer ?
#
loop_
_entity_poly.entity_id
_entity_poly.type
_entity_poly.pdbx_seq_one_letter_code
_entity_poly.pdbx_strand_id
1 'polypeptide(L)'
;VTYISKSNNIDQQNITQPGTTESQTKLLIYSIQTIGWTTSAKIDPFKGFHLHALFTYQKPKYNNYKVSYVKDGQTFNLDASGNIVKEIPQILVELDPSYNITENLRIWLSFRYFGKTYANLTDALYFNGHWETFAGINWNVNKHLSLNASVVNFLNQKGASGTINGSELTSKKDAAKFNNHLMSGNYLRPFTLELGASIKF
;
A
#
# COMPACT_ATOMS: atom_id res chain seq x y z
N VAL A 1 -11.65 17.77 -1.52
CA VAL A 1 -12.21 16.66 -2.33
C VAL A 1 -11.48 16.63 -3.65
N THR A 2 -11.02 15.45 -4.04
CA THR A 2 -10.28 15.25 -5.28
C THR A 2 -11.04 14.28 -6.17
N TYR A 3 -11.17 14.61 -7.44
CA TYR A 3 -11.62 13.70 -8.49
C TYR A 3 -10.48 13.52 -9.49
N ILE A 4 -10.09 12.28 -9.73
CA ILE A 4 -9.06 11.93 -10.71
C ILE A 4 -9.68 10.95 -11.70
N SER A 5 -9.58 11.26 -12.99
CA SER A 5 -9.93 10.35 -14.07
C SER A 5 -8.71 10.12 -14.94
N LYS A 6 -8.30 8.87 -15.07
CA LYS A 6 -7.20 8.43 -15.93
C LYS A 6 -7.77 7.51 -16.99
N SER A 7 -7.83 8.00 -18.23
CA SER A 7 -8.44 7.29 -19.35
C SER A 7 -7.39 6.60 -20.21
N ASN A 8 -7.81 5.53 -20.90
CA ASN A 8 -7.02 4.81 -21.90
C ASN A 8 -5.64 4.35 -21.38
N ASN A 9 -5.62 3.82 -20.14
CA ASN A 9 -4.42 3.13 -19.66
C ASN A 9 -4.22 1.89 -20.54
N ILE A 10 -3.02 1.72 -21.05
CA ILE A 10 -2.61 0.55 -21.81
C ILE A 10 -1.68 -0.26 -20.89
N ASP A 11 -2.04 -1.49 -20.65
CA ASP A 11 -1.28 -2.37 -19.78
C ASP A 11 -1.24 -3.80 -20.34
N GLN A 12 -0.12 -4.47 -20.14
CA GLN A 12 0.05 -5.86 -20.50
C GLN A 12 -0.06 -6.71 -19.25
N GLN A 13 -1.09 -7.54 -19.21
CA GLN A 13 -1.33 -8.40 -18.05
C GLN A 13 -1.31 -9.88 -18.42
N ASN A 14 -0.69 -10.67 -17.56
CA ASN A 14 -0.77 -12.11 -17.59
C ASN A 14 -2.01 -12.56 -16.82
N ILE A 15 -2.97 -13.11 -17.53
CA ILE A 15 -4.20 -13.60 -16.96
C ILE A 15 -4.10 -15.12 -16.83
N THR A 16 -4.02 -15.60 -15.61
CA THR A 16 -4.02 -17.05 -15.33
C THR A 16 -5.45 -17.58 -15.36
N GLN A 17 -5.63 -18.69 -16.05
CA GLN A 17 -6.94 -19.34 -16.13
C GLN A 17 -7.31 -19.92 -14.75
N PRO A 18 -8.55 -19.75 -14.28
CA PRO A 18 -8.99 -20.28 -13.00
C PRO A 18 -8.81 -21.80 -12.90
N GLY A 19 -8.06 -22.24 -11.87
CA GLY A 19 -7.81 -23.66 -11.61
C GLY A 19 -6.69 -24.31 -12.43
N THR A 20 -5.90 -23.52 -13.17
CA THR A 20 -4.73 -23.98 -13.94
C THR A 20 -3.50 -23.13 -13.64
N THR A 21 -2.34 -23.54 -14.17
CA THR A 21 -1.12 -22.74 -14.20
C THR A 21 -0.93 -22.01 -15.53
N GLU A 22 -1.83 -22.22 -16.49
CA GLU A 22 -1.76 -21.61 -17.81
C GLU A 22 -2.13 -20.13 -17.75
N SER A 23 -1.27 -19.29 -18.29
CA SER A 23 -1.50 -17.86 -18.39
C SER A 23 -1.53 -17.39 -19.84
N GLN A 24 -2.34 -16.40 -20.11
CA GLN A 24 -2.42 -15.71 -21.38
C GLN A 24 -2.04 -14.25 -21.19
N THR A 25 -1.08 -13.77 -21.96
CA THR A 25 -0.75 -12.35 -21.97
C THR A 25 -1.78 -11.59 -22.80
N LYS A 26 -2.40 -10.58 -22.20
CA LYS A 26 -3.40 -9.72 -22.84
C LYS A 26 -2.98 -8.27 -22.76
N LEU A 27 -3.13 -7.55 -23.87
CA LEU A 27 -3.08 -6.10 -23.88
C LEU A 27 -4.46 -5.57 -23.52
N LEU A 28 -4.53 -4.78 -22.46
CA LEU A 28 -5.76 -4.23 -21.92
C LEU A 28 -5.78 -2.71 -22.05
N ILE A 29 -6.93 -2.18 -22.44
CA ILE A 29 -7.18 -0.75 -22.45
C ILE A 29 -8.31 -0.50 -21.47
N TYR A 30 -8.04 0.26 -20.42
CA TYR A 30 -9.01 0.56 -19.38
C TYR A 30 -8.83 1.97 -18.83
N SER A 31 -9.77 2.41 -18.04
CA SER A 31 -9.74 3.68 -17.34
C SER A 31 -9.87 3.46 -15.84
N ILE A 32 -9.39 4.43 -15.07
CA ILE A 32 -9.54 4.46 -13.62
C ILE A 32 -10.20 5.77 -13.24
N GLN A 33 -11.18 5.72 -12.36
CA GLN A 33 -11.79 6.89 -11.73
C GLN A 33 -11.61 6.79 -10.22
N THR A 34 -11.12 7.86 -9.62
CA THR A 34 -10.91 7.94 -8.17
C THR A 34 -11.62 9.18 -7.64
N ILE A 35 -12.48 8.96 -6.66
CA ILE A 35 -13.01 10.03 -5.81
C ILE A 35 -12.33 9.88 -4.47
N GLY A 36 -11.80 10.98 -3.94
CA GLY A 36 -11.06 10.95 -2.69
C GLY A 36 -11.15 12.27 -1.91
N TRP A 37 -10.79 12.17 -0.65
CA TRP A 37 -10.62 13.29 0.25
C TRP A 37 -9.33 13.09 1.04
N THR A 38 -8.48 14.11 1.04
CA THR A 38 -7.26 14.15 1.85
C THR A 38 -7.32 15.38 2.72
N THR A 39 -6.97 15.23 3.98
CA THR A 39 -6.75 16.32 4.91
C THR A 39 -5.42 16.10 5.63
N SER A 40 -4.74 17.19 5.92
CA SER A 40 -3.54 17.17 6.75
C SER A 40 -3.56 18.32 7.74
N ALA A 41 -2.93 18.12 8.88
CA ALA A 41 -2.75 19.10 9.90
C ALA A 41 -1.31 19.07 10.43
N LYS A 42 -0.77 20.26 10.74
CA LYS A 42 0.47 20.43 11.49
C LYS A 42 0.14 21.19 12.74
N ILE A 43 0.51 20.65 13.87
CA ILE A 43 0.14 21.16 15.18
C ILE A 43 1.39 21.23 16.06
N ASP A 44 1.64 22.41 16.63
CA ASP A 44 2.74 22.68 17.58
C ASP A 44 2.13 23.12 18.90
N PRO A 45 1.58 22.21 19.73
CA PRO A 45 0.80 22.55 20.89
C PRO A 45 1.63 23.16 22.04
N PHE A 46 2.93 22.86 22.09
CA PHE A 46 3.88 23.42 23.03
C PHE A 46 5.30 23.39 22.48
N LYS A 47 6.20 24.14 23.12
CA LYS A 47 7.58 24.32 22.66
C LYS A 47 8.30 22.97 22.46
N GLY A 48 8.83 22.77 21.29
CA GLY A 48 9.61 21.60 20.93
C GLY A 48 8.80 20.39 20.45
N PHE A 49 7.48 20.36 20.66
CA PHE A 49 6.63 19.29 20.14
C PHE A 49 6.01 19.67 18.80
N HIS A 50 6.08 18.75 17.84
CA HIS A 50 5.51 18.89 16.51
C HIS A 50 4.72 17.62 16.16
N LEU A 51 3.51 17.79 15.68
CA LEU A 51 2.69 16.69 15.17
C LEU A 51 2.27 17.01 13.73
N HIS A 52 2.60 16.12 12.83
CA HIS A 52 1.99 16.06 11.51
C HIS A 52 0.96 14.93 11.50
N ALA A 53 -0.23 15.20 11.00
CA ALA A 53 -1.28 14.22 10.82
C ALA A 53 -1.81 14.31 9.39
N LEU A 54 -2.01 13.17 8.74
CA LEU A 54 -2.62 13.07 7.41
C LEU A 54 -3.67 11.97 7.42
N PHE A 55 -4.80 12.25 6.83
CA PHE A 55 -5.84 11.28 6.55
C PHE A 55 -6.24 11.35 5.10
N THR A 56 -6.32 10.19 4.43
CA THR A 56 -6.84 10.07 3.07
C THR A 56 -7.90 8.98 3.03
N TYR A 57 -9.05 9.32 2.46
CA TYR A 57 -10.03 8.37 1.99
C TYR A 57 -10.14 8.48 0.48
N GLN A 58 -10.06 7.33 -0.22
CA GLN A 58 -10.16 7.29 -1.67
C GLN A 58 -10.91 6.04 -2.12
N LYS A 59 -11.61 6.17 -3.25
CA LYS A 59 -12.35 5.06 -3.86
C LYS A 59 -11.94 4.93 -5.32
N PRO A 60 -10.79 4.31 -5.61
CA PRO A 60 -10.33 4.06 -6.96
C PRO A 60 -11.12 2.90 -7.57
N LYS A 61 -11.72 3.10 -8.73
CA LYS A 61 -12.51 2.10 -9.45
C LYS A 61 -12.02 1.95 -10.88
N TYR A 62 -12.03 0.71 -11.33
CA TYR A 62 -11.91 0.44 -12.75
C TYR A 62 -13.12 0.94 -13.52
N ASN A 63 -12.87 1.47 -14.71
CA ASN A 63 -13.89 1.83 -15.69
C ASN A 63 -13.49 1.24 -17.04
N ASN A 64 -14.45 0.59 -17.73
CA ASN A 64 -14.22 -0.12 -18.99
C ASN A 64 -13.15 -1.22 -18.92
N TYR A 65 -13.01 -1.89 -17.78
CA TYR A 65 -12.05 -2.98 -17.63
C TYR A 65 -12.69 -4.32 -17.99
N LYS A 66 -12.47 -4.77 -19.22
CA LYS A 66 -13.03 -6.03 -19.75
C LYS A 66 -11.91 -6.95 -20.20
N VAL A 67 -11.96 -8.20 -19.75
CA VAL A 67 -10.98 -9.24 -20.05
C VAL A 67 -11.68 -10.45 -20.64
N SER A 68 -11.22 -10.91 -21.81
CA SER A 68 -11.64 -12.17 -22.39
C SER A 68 -10.51 -13.20 -22.28
N TYR A 69 -10.83 -14.40 -21.87
CA TYR A 69 -9.89 -15.51 -21.81
C TYR A 69 -10.53 -16.79 -22.34
N VAL A 70 -9.70 -17.71 -22.86
CA VAL A 70 -10.16 -19.00 -23.39
C VAL A 70 -9.79 -20.09 -22.38
N LYS A 71 -10.75 -20.93 -22.04
CA LYS A 71 -10.58 -22.12 -21.22
C LYS A 71 -11.37 -23.27 -21.83
N ASP A 72 -10.73 -24.43 -22.02
CA ASP A 72 -11.32 -25.62 -22.59
C ASP A 72 -12.03 -25.37 -23.94
N GLY A 73 -11.43 -24.50 -24.79
CA GLY A 73 -11.97 -24.09 -26.07
C GLY A 73 -13.15 -23.11 -26.02
N GLN A 74 -13.60 -22.72 -24.83
CA GLN A 74 -14.68 -21.75 -24.64
C GLN A 74 -14.13 -20.38 -24.25
N THR A 75 -14.73 -19.31 -24.80
CA THR A 75 -14.38 -17.93 -24.43
C THR A 75 -15.21 -17.46 -23.26
N PHE A 76 -14.54 -17.00 -22.23
CA PHE A 76 -15.14 -16.38 -21.04
C PHE A 76 -14.83 -14.89 -21.04
N ASN A 77 -15.78 -14.09 -20.61
CA ASN A 77 -15.64 -12.65 -20.47
C ASN A 77 -15.82 -12.24 -19.01
N LEU A 78 -14.86 -11.50 -18.50
CA LEU A 78 -14.94 -10.83 -17.19
C LEU A 78 -15.07 -9.33 -17.41
N ASP A 79 -16.06 -8.72 -16.78
CA ASP A 79 -16.17 -7.26 -16.65
C ASP A 79 -15.82 -6.87 -15.20
N ALA A 80 -14.66 -6.26 -15.01
CA ALA A 80 -14.21 -5.74 -13.73
C ALA A 80 -14.54 -4.26 -13.53
N SER A 81 -15.33 -3.68 -14.45
CA SER A 81 -15.78 -2.29 -14.34
C SER A 81 -16.58 -2.08 -13.06
N GLY A 82 -16.26 -1.02 -12.31
CA GLY A 82 -16.85 -0.72 -11.02
C GLY A 82 -16.19 -1.37 -9.82
N ASN A 83 -15.32 -2.39 -10.02
CA ASN A 83 -14.52 -2.97 -8.96
C ASN A 83 -13.43 -2.00 -8.49
N ILE A 84 -12.96 -2.20 -7.27
CA ILE A 84 -11.88 -1.39 -6.69
C ILE A 84 -10.55 -1.76 -7.36
N VAL A 85 -9.75 -0.76 -7.63
CA VAL A 85 -8.41 -0.98 -8.20
C VAL A 85 -7.56 -1.74 -7.19
N LYS A 86 -6.97 -2.84 -7.64
CA LYS A 86 -6.13 -3.70 -6.80
C LYS A 86 -4.91 -2.94 -6.27
N GLU A 87 -4.41 -3.37 -5.12
CA GLU A 87 -3.20 -2.86 -4.46
C GLU A 87 -3.30 -1.41 -3.96
N ILE A 88 -4.42 -0.73 -4.15
CA ILE A 88 -4.60 0.63 -3.67
C ILE A 88 -5.48 0.63 -2.41
N PRO A 89 -4.96 1.03 -1.25
CA PRO A 89 -5.75 1.14 -0.04
C PRO A 89 -6.75 2.30 -0.14
N GLN A 90 -7.96 2.08 0.38
CA GLN A 90 -8.99 3.11 0.40
C GLN A 90 -8.82 4.10 1.55
N ILE A 91 -8.13 3.69 2.60
CA ILE A 91 -7.86 4.51 3.78
C ILE A 91 -6.36 4.55 4.01
N LEU A 92 -5.83 5.74 4.21
CA LEU A 92 -4.47 5.99 4.65
C LEU A 92 -4.51 6.95 5.83
N VAL A 93 -3.78 6.62 6.89
CA VAL A 93 -3.58 7.52 8.04
C VAL A 93 -2.08 7.63 8.29
N GLU A 94 -1.60 8.83 8.53
CA GLU A 94 -0.22 9.08 8.90
C GLU A 94 -0.19 10.01 10.12
N LEU A 95 0.57 9.64 11.14
CA LEU A 95 0.77 10.41 12.36
C LEU A 95 2.26 10.44 12.66
N ASP A 96 2.85 11.62 12.62
CA ASP A 96 4.28 11.85 12.81
C ASP A 96 4.54 12.81 13.98
N PRO A 97 4.43 12.35 15.24
CA PRO A 97 4.83 13.16 16.38
C PRO A 97 6.34 13.22 16.50
N SER A 98 6.85 14.38 16.88
CA SER A 98 8.28 14.55 17.18
C SER A 98 8.47 15.58 18.27
N TYR A 99 9.58 15.45 18.99
CA TYR A 99 9.93 16.32 20.09
C TYR A 99 11.42 16.69 20.07
N ASN A 100 11.68 17.99 20.11
CA ASN A 100 13.03 18.52 20.26
C ASN A 100 13.36 18.57 21.76
N ILE A 101 14.13 17.60 22.25
CA ILE A 101 14.60 17.54 23.65
C ILE A 101 15.53 18.73 23.92
N THR A 102 16.40 18.99 22.95
CA THR A 102 17.27 20.18 22.90
C THR A 102 17.27 20.71 21.47
N GLU A 103 17.98 21.83 21.22
CA GLU A 103 18.18 22.34 19.86
C GLU A 103 18.92 21.36 18.94
N ASN A 104 19.70 20.45 19.54
CA ASN A 104 20.55 19.51 18.82
C ASN A 104 20.04 18.05 18.87
N LEU A 105 19.02 17.75 19.68
CA LEU A 105 18.52 16.40 19.91
C LEU A 105 17.01 16.34 19.68
N ARG A 106 16.60 15.55 18.68
CA ARG A 106 15.21 15.32 18.33
C ARG A 106 14.88 13.83 18.39
N ILE A 107 13.75 13.50 19.00
CA ILE A 107 13.11 12.19 18.89
C ILE A 107 11.88 12.30 18.01
N TRP A 108 11.54 11.21 17.30
CA TRP A 108 10.38 11.18 16.43
C TRP A 108 9.80 9.78 16.35
N LEU A 109 8.48 9.73 16.08
CA LEU A 109 7.76 8.52 15.76
C LEU A 109 7.00 8.75 14.44
N SER A 110 6.70 7.68 13.73
CA SER A 110 5.81 7.70 12.58
C SER A 110 4.92 6.46 12.62
N PHE A 111 3.64 6.67 12.50
CA PHE A 111 2.62 5.64 12.43
C PHE A 111 1.90 5.79 11.10
N ARG A 112 1.91 4.76 10.27
CA ARG A 112 1.26 4.75 8.96
C ARG A 112 0.29 3.59 8.90
N TYR A 113 -0.99 3.88 8.77
CA TYR A 113 -2.02 2.88 8.56
C TYR A 113 -2.39 2.79 7.09
N PHE A 114 -2.28 1.61 6.55
CA PHE A 114 -2.79 1.25 5.23
C PHE A 114 -4.03 0.40 5.42
N GLY A 115 -5.16 0.87 4.90
CA GLY A 115 -6.40 0.11 4.92
C GLY A 115 -6.35 -1.14 4.04
N LYS A 116 -7.42 -1.89 4.05
CA LYS A 116 -7.56 -3.09 3.21
C LYS A 116 -7.26 -2.79 1.73
N THR A 117 -6.50 -3.70 1.08
CA THR A 117 -6.21 -3.68 -0.35
C THR A 117 -6.73 -4.94 -1.02
N TYR A 118 -7.33 -4.81 -2.20
CA TYR A 118 -7.74 -5.97 -2.97
C TYR A 118 -6.55 -6.53 -3.75
N ALA A 119 -6.47 -7.86 -3.81
CA ALA A 119 -5.35 -8.60 -4.41
C ALA A 119 -5.68 -9.10 -5.82
N ASN A 120 -6.95 -8.99 -6.28
CA ASN A 120 -7.38 -9.46 -7.58
C ASN A 120 -8.46 -8.56 -8.20
N LEU A 121 -8.76 -8.79 -9.48
CA LEU A 121 -9.69 -7.97 -10.28
C LEU A 121 -11.16 -8.10 -9.90
N THR A 122 -11.53 -9.15 -9.20
CA THR A 122 -12.93 -9.48 -8.86
C THR A 122 -13.34 -9.01 -7.46
N ASP A 123 -12.48 -8.30 -6.75
CA ASP A 123 -12.68 -7.92 -5.34
C ASP A 123 -12.96 -9.13 -4.42
N ALA A 124 -12.51 -10.33 -4.82
CA ALA A 124 -12.75 -11.56 -4.07
C ALA A 124 -11.68 -11.81 -2.99
N LEU A 125 -10.44 -11.43 -3.28
CA LEU A 125 -9.30 -11.65 -2.40
C LEU A 125 -8.73 -10.30 -1.96
N TYR A 126 -8.31 -10.23 -0.71
CA TYR A 126 -7.77 -9.00 -0.15
C TYR A 126 -6.78 -9.28 0.98
N PHE A 127 -5.92 -8.31 1.21
CA PHE A 127 -5.10 -8.22 2.41
C PHE A 127 -5.74 -7.26 3.41
N ASN A 128 -5.72 -7.65 4.69
CA ASN A 128 -6.22 -6.79 5.76
C ASN A 128 -5.33 -5.55 5.90
N GLY A 129 -5.93 -4.48 6.40
CA GLY A 129 -5.18 -3.28 6.76
C GLY A 129 -4.14 -3.55 7.83
N HIS A 130 -3.05 -2.79 7.81
CA HIS A 130 -1.92 -2.93 8.71
C HIS A 130 -1.30 -1.57 9.04
N TRP A 131 -0.54 -1.56 10.14
CA TRP A 131 0.27 -0.42 10.53
C TRP A 131 1.72 -0.65 10.13
N GLU A 132 2.37 0.38 9.64
CA GLU A 132 3.82 0.50 9.60
C GLU A 132 4.25 1.50 10.66
N THR A 133 5.28 1.18 11.41
CA THR A 133 5.70 1.99 12.55
C THR A 133 7.21 2.23 12.53
N PHE A 134 7.58 3.48 12.74
CA PHE A 134 8.97 3.91 12.74
C PHE A 134 9.22 4.79 13.96
N ALA A 135 10.41 4.69 14.50
CA ALA A 135 10.88 5.55 15.58
C ALA A 135 12.33 5.95 15.32
N GLY A 136 12.74 7.09 15.82
CA GLY A 136 14.15 7.45 15.69
C GLY A 136 14.57 8.63 16.56
N ILE A 137 15.89 8.79 16.59
CA ILE A 137 16.60 9.85 17.28
C ILE A 137 17.59 10.46 16.30
N ASN A 138 17.60 11.79 16.23
CA ASN A 138 18.59 12.57 15.48
C ASN A 138 19.35 13.45 16.47
N TRP A 139 20.66 13.33 16.49
CA TRP A 139 21.53 14.09 17.37
C TRP A 139 22.66 14.77 16.60
N ASN A 140 22.62 16.10 16.57
CA ASN A 140 23.73 16.92 16.09
C ASN A 140 24.72 17.13 17.24
N VAL A 141 25.69 16.23 17.34
CA VAL A 141 26.70 16.26 18.43
C VAL A 141 27.45 17.58 18.42
N ASN A 142 27.86 18.04 17.24
CA ASN A 142 28.48 19.34 16.98
C ASN A 142 28.29 19.72 15.49
N LYS A 143 28.92 20.84 15.06
CA LYS A 143 28.81 21.31 13.66
C LYS A 143 29.39 20.36 12.61
N HIS A 144 30.17 19.39 13.01
CA HIS A 144 30.84 18.43 12.12
C HIS A 144 30.25 17.02 12.19
N LEU A 145 29.64 16.63 13.32
CA LEU A 145 29.16 15.27 13.56
C LEU A 145 27.67 15.24 13.88
N SER A 146 26.92 14.48 13.11
CA SER A 146 25.52 14.13 13.37
C SER A 146 25.38 12.62 13.45
N LEU A 147 24.63 12.14 14.45
CA LEU A 147 24.31 10.74 14.67
C LEU A 147 22.80 10.55 14.51
N ASN A 148 22.40 9.44 13.95
CA ASN A 148 21.01 9.03 13.88
C ASN A 148 20.85 7.55 14.22
N ALA A 149 19.77 7.22 14.91
CA ALA A 149 19.33 5.87 15.13
C ALA A 149 17.85 5.78 14.78
N SER A 150 17.45 4.74 14.09
CA SER A 150 16.06 4.51 13.77
C SER A 150 15.68 3.04 13.89
N VAL A 151 14.41 2.80 14.20
CA VAL A 151 13.81 1.48 14.25
C VAL A 151 12.67 1.44 13.25
N VAL A 152 12.74 0.48 12.35
CA VAL A 152 11.65 0.14 11.42
C VAL A 152 10.79 -0.93 12.08
N ASN A 153 9.48 -0.76 11.99
CA ASN A 153 8.49 -1.69 12.53
C ASN A 153 8.69 -1.98 14.03
N PHE A 154 8.79 -0.92 14.85
CA PHE A 154 9.11 -1.05 16.28
C PHE A 154 8.01 -1.79 17.08
N LEU A 155 6.76 -1.85 16.58
CA LEU A 155 5.69 -2.66 17.16
C LEU A 155 5.70 -4.11 16.65
N ASN A 156 6.67 -4.49 15.79
CA ASN A 156 6.79 -5.81 15.18
C ASN A 156 5.47 -6.30 14.56
N GLN A 157 4.79 -5.42 13.86
CA GLN A 157 3.54 -5.69 13.17
C GLN A 157 3.76 -6.66 12.02
N LYS A 158 2.76 -7.51 11.77
CA LYS A 158 2.71 -8.36 10.59
C LYS A 158 1.72 -7.77 9.60
N GLY A 159 2.08 -7.74 8.33
CA GLY A 159 1.22 -7.28 7.26
C GLY A 159 1.72 -7.76 5.90
N ALA A 160 0.83 -7.78 4.94
CA ALA A 160 1.15 -8.13 3.57
C ALA A 160 0.30 -7.30 2.61
N SER A 161 0.82 -7.08 1.40
CA SER A 161 0.14 -6.41 0.30
C SER A 161 0.59 -7.02 -1.03
N GLY A 162 -0.02 -6.60 -2.12
CA GLY A 162 0.35 -7.01 -3.47
C GLY A 162 -0.73 -7.81 -4.19
N THR A 163 -0.32 -8.49 -5.25
CA THR A 163 -1.20 -9.35 -6.07
C THR A 163 -0.96 -10.81 -5.72
N ILE A 164 -2.02 -11.61 -5.68
CA ILE A 164 -1.93 -13.08 -5.53
C ILE A 164 -1.90 -13.67 -6.92
N ASN A 165 -0.75 -14.22 -7.32
CA ASN A 165 -0.57 -14.82 -8.66
C ASN A 165 -1.54 -15.99 -8.88
N GLY A 166 -2.12 -16.06 -10.07
CA GLY A 166 -3.09 -17.10 -10.43
C GLY A 166 -4.49 -16.88 -9.88
N SER A 167 -4.75 -15.74 -9.25
CA SER A 167 -6.03 -15.41 -8.64
C SER A 167 -6.81 -14.31 -9.33
N GLU A 168 -6.29 -13.75 -10.42
CA GLU A 168 -6.80 -12.53 -11.08
C GLU A 168 -8.31 -12.61 -11.37
N LEU A 169 -8.76 -13.80 -11.77
CA LEU A 169 -10.15 -14.06 -12.17
C LEU A 169 -10.94 -14.89 -11.13
N THR A 170 -10.38 -15.12 -9.96
CA THR A 170 -11.04 -15.90 -8.91
C THR A 170 -12.32 -15.20 -8.46
N SER A 171 -13.42 -15.91 -8.50
CA SER A 171 -14.71 -15.39 -8.04
C SER A 171 -14.83 -15.38 -6.51
N LYS A 172 -15.77 -14.61 -5.97
CA LYS A 172 -16.07 -14.63 -4.53
C LYS A 172 -16.48 -16.00 -4.02
N LYS A 173 -17.11 -16.83 -4.86
CA LYS A 173 -17.50 -18.21 -4.52
C LYS A 173 -16.29 -19.13 -4.39
N ASP A 174 -15.24 -18.86 -5.18
CA ASP A 174 -14.03 -19.67 -5.20
C ASP A 174 -12.92 -19.16 -4.29
N ALA A 175 -13.12 -18.00 -3.66
CA ALA A 175 -12.11 -17.37 -2.80
C ALA A 175 -11.65 -18.29 -1.64
N ALA A 176 -12.54 -19.13 -1.13
CA ALA A 176 -12.21 -20.09 -0.07
C ALA A 176 -11.13 -21.11 -0.48
N LYS A 177 -10.96 -21.39 -1.77
CA LYS A 177 -9.91 -22.28 -2.29
C LYS A 177 -8.50 -21.74 -2.05
N PHE A 178 -8.37 -20.43 -1.80
CA PHE A 178 -7.09 -19.78 -1.50
C PHE A 178 -6.78 -19.73 0.00
N ASN A 179 -7.65 -20.22 0.87
CA ASN A 179 -7.36 -20.37 2.28
C ASN A 179 -6.20 -21.35 2.46
N ASN A 180 -5.20 -20.98 3.27
CA ASN A 180 -3.99 -21.78 3.56
C ASN A 180 -3.06 -22.02 2.35
N HIS A 181 -3.17 -21.26 1.27
CA HIS A 181 -2.20 -21.30 0.18
C HIS A 181 -1.02 -20.37 0.50
N LEU A 182 0.18 -20.77 0.07
CA LEU A 182 1.31 -19.87 0.01
C LEU A 182 1.02 -18.80 -1.03
N MET A 183 0.99 -17.55 -0.59
CA MET A 183 0.73 -16.41 -1.45
C MET A 183 2.01 -15.62 -1.66
N SER A 184 2.26 -15.22 -2.91
CA SER A 184 3.26 -14.21 -3.18
C SER A 184 2.71 -12.83 -2.79
N GLY A 185 3.51 -12.04 -2.11
CA GLY A 185 3.15 -10.69 -1.70
C GLY A 185 4.33 -9.98 -1.09
N ASN A 186 4.17 -8.69 -0.88
CA ASN A 186 5.14 -7.87 -0.17
C ASN A 186 4.81 -7.91 1.31
N TYR A 187 5.70 -8.44 2.12
CA TYR A 187 5.56 -8.48 3.57
C TYR A 187 6.18 -7.24 4.20
N LEU A 188 5.64 -6.84 5.34
CA LEU A 188 6.25 -5.79 6.13
C LEU A 188 7.67 -6.18 6.52
N ARG A 189 8.56 -5.20 6.47
CA ARG A 189 9.91 -5.34 6.97
C ARG A 189 9.84 -5.70 8.47
N PRO A 190 10.59 -6.71 8.95
CA PRO A 190 10.60 -7.05 10.37
C PRO A 190 11.22 -5.92 11.19
N PHE A 191 11.11 -6.03 12.51
CA PHE A 191 11.82 -5.12 13.41
C PHE A 191 13.29 -5.02 12.99
N THR A 192 13.72 -3.80 12.66
CA THR A 192 15.06 -3.54 12.17
C THR A 192 15.62 -2.27 12.82
N LEU A 193 16.81 -2.37 13.40
CA LEU A 193 17.55 -1.22 13.91
C LEU A 193 18.51 -0.71 12.83
N GLU A 194 18.50 0.59 12.60
CA GLU A 194 19.40 1.28 11.68
C GLU A 194 20.18 2.35 12.44
N LEU A 195 21.49 2.39 12.23
CA LEU A 195 22.38 3.39 12.83
C LEU A 195 23.11 4.14 11.70
N GLY A 196 23.26 5.43 11.85
CA GLY A 196 23.95 6.26 10.88
C GLY A 196 24.77 7.36 11.55
N ALA A 197 25.87 7.73 10.91
CA ALA A 197 26.68 8.87 11.27
C ALA A 197 27.00 9.70 10.01
N SER A 198 26.97 11.02 10.14
CA SER A 198 27.35 11.96 9.08
C SER A 198 28.42 12.89 9.59
N ILE A 199 29.51 13.01 8.83
CA ILE A 199 30.63 13.89 9.13
C ILE A 199 30.72 14.95 8.04
N LYS A 200 30.77 16.22 8.44
CA LYS A 200 30.98 17.37 7.54
C LYS A 200 32.38 17.94 7.80
N PHE A 201 33.14 18.10 6.77
CA PHE A 201 34.48 18.71 6.77
C PHE A 201 34.39 20.20 6.48
#